data_ba8646eedee7ca59c2d555ceea69a6a8
#
_entry.id   ba8646eedee7ca59c2d555ceea69a6a8
#
_cell.length_a   1.000
_cell.length_b   1.000
_cell.length_c   1.000
_cell.angle_alpha   90.00
_cell.angle_beta   90.00
_cell.angle_gamma   90.00
#
_symmetry.space_group_name_H-M   'P 1'
#
loop_
_entity.id
_entity.type
_entity.pdbx_description
1 polymer ?
#
loop_
_entity_poly.entity_id
_entity_poly.type
_entity_poly.pdbx_seq_one_letter_code
_entity_poly.pdbx_strand_id
1 'polypeptide(L)' 'MEIKGRKYVFVLDYVDGRVYRYDVWFDDSEKIEEYLDDMGHSIGNIEWMLTRFKRVIK' A
#
# COMPACT_ATOMS: atom_id res chain seq x y z
N MET A 1 -13.82 -6.66 -16.89
CA MET A 1 -12.52 -6.64 -17.53
C MET A 1 -11.41 -6.47 -16.52
N GLU A 2 -10.36 -7.21 -16.70
CA GLU A 2 -9.25 -7.19 -15.77
C GLU A 2 -8.28 -6.08 -16.13
N ILE A 3 -7.81 -5.35 -15.13
CA ILE A 3 -6.82 -4.30 -15.34
C ILE A 3 -5.45 -4.90 -15.11
N LYS A 4 -4.66 -4.93 -16.17
CA LYS A 4 -3.32 -5.45 -16.09
C LYS A 4 -2.47 -4.60 -15.18
N GLY A 5 -1.69 -5.25 -14.34
CA GLY A 5 -0.76 -4.53 -13.47
C GLY A 5 -1.36 -3.98 -12.21
N ARG A 6 -2.65 -4.23 -11.97
CA ARG A 6 -3.27 -3.77 -10.73
C ARG A 6 -2.66 -4.52 -9.54
N LYS A 7 -2.30 -3.76 -8.54
CA LYS A 7 -1.71 -4.31 -7.33
C LYS A 7 -2.30 -3.62 -6.11
N TYR A 8 -2.04 -4.21 -4.96
CA TYR A 8 -2.58 -3.71 -3.71
C TYR A 8 -1.43 -3.47 -2.76
N VAL A 9 -1.50 -2.34 -2.05
CA VAL A 9 -0.51 -2.01 -1.04
C VAL A 9 -1.19 -2.14 0.31
N PHE A 10 -0.68 -3.04 1.14
CA PHE A 10 -1.14 -3.16 2.53
C PHE A 10 -0.18 -2.39 3.40
N VAL A 11 -0.74 -1.52 4.24
CA VAL A 11 0.04 -0.64 5.08
C VAL A 11 -0.32 -0.87 6.53
N LEU A 12 0.70 -1.11 7.35
CA LEU A 12 0.53 -1.11 8.80
C LEU A 12 1.00 0.25 9.28
N ASP A 13 0.07 1.06 9.75
CA ASP A 13 0.35 2.41 10.19
C ASP A 13 0.46 2.41 11.70
N TYR A 14 1.69 2.60 12.21
CA TYR A 14 1.94 2.53 13.64
C TYR A 14 1.47 3.79 14.37
N VAL A 15 1.30 4.90 13.66
CA VAL A 15 0.76 6.12 14.25
C VAL A 15 -0.73 5.95 14.54
N ASP A 16 -1.46 5.41 13.57
CA ASP A 16 -2.90 5.21 13.70
C ASP A 16 -3.26 3.91 14.39
N GLY A 17 -2.35 2.93 14.37
CA GLY A 17 -2.65 1.60 14.85
C GLY A 17 -3.63 0.87 13.95
N ARG A 18 -3.58 1.11 12.65
CA ARG A 18 -4.53 0.55 11.69
C ARG A 18 -3.81 -0.04 10.49
N VAL A 19 -4.53 -0.92 9.80
CA VAL A 19 -4.07 -1.52 8.56
C VAL A 19 -4.90 -0.93 7.42
N TYR A 20 -4.22 -0.48 6.39
CA TYR A 20 -4.86 0.11 5.22
C TYR A 20 -4.55 -0.72 3.99
N ARG A 21 -5.44 -0.64 3.00
CA ARG A 21 -5.21 -1.25 1.71
C ARG A 21 -5.49 -0.22 0.63
N TYR A 22 -4.56 -0.07 -0.29
CA TYR A 22 -4.71 0.82 -1.43
C TYR A 22 -4.53 0.05 -2.72
N ASP A 23 -5.26 0.44 -3.73
CA ASP A 23 -5.16 -0.14 -5.06
C ASP A 23 -4.26 0.76 -5.89
N VAL A 24 -3.24 0.17 -6.50
CA VAL A 24 -2.29 0.94 -7.30
C VAL A 24 -2.04 0.24 -8.62
N TRP A 25 -1.53 1.00 -9.59
CA TRP A 25 -1.22 0.48 -10.92
C TRP A 25 0.27 0.57 -11.22
N PHE A 26 1.07 0.86 -10.23
CA PHE A 26 2.51 0.98 -10.36
C PHE A 26 3.18 0.13 -9.30
N ASP A 27 4.42 -0.25 -9.54
CA ASP A 27 5.15 -1.10 -8.60
C ASP A 27 6.51 -0.54 -8.24
N ASP A 28 6.79 0.72 -8.59
CA ASP A 28 8.01 1.40 -8.22
C ASP A 28 7.92 1.81 -6.75
N SER A 29 8.86 1.34 -5.93
CA SER A 29 8.79 1.60 -4.50
C SER A 29 8.84 3.09 -4.16
N GLU A 30 9.57 3.88 -4.94
CA GLU A 30 9.61 5.32 -4.71
C GLU A 30 8.24 5.95 -4.95
N LYS A 31 7.56 5.51 -6.01
CA LYS A 31 6.23 6.03 -6.29
C LYS A 31 5.22 5.60 -5.26
N ILE A 32 5.36 4.38 -4.76
CA ILE A 32 4.46 3.89 -3.72
C ILE A 32 4.65 4.72 -2.45
N GLU A 33 5.89 5.00 -2.08
CA GLU A 33 6.14 5.79 -0.89
C GLU A 33 5.62 7.21 -1.04
N GLU A 34 5.79 7.81 -2.23
CA GLU A 34 5.20 9.12 -2.49
C GLU A 34 3.69 9.09 -2.35
N TYR A 35 3.08 8.04 -2.90
CA TYR A 35 1.64 7.89 -2.83
C TYR A 35 1.17 7.78 -1.37
N LEU A 36 1.86 6.97 -0.58
CA LEU A 36 1.48 6.79 0.82
C LEU A 36 1.70 8.08 1.62
N ASP A 37 2.75 8.80 1.31
CA ASP A 37 2.99 10.09 1.96
C ASP A 37 1.87 11.07 1.63
N ASP A 38 1.44 11.09 0.37
CA ASP A 38 0.33 11.95 -0.05
C ASP A 38 -0.97 11.57 0.63
N MET A 39 -1.12 10.30 0.98
CA MET A 39 -2.32 9.84 1.68
C MET A 39 -2.28 10.13 3.17
N GLY A 40 -1.20 10.74 3.65
CA GLY A 40 -1.11 11.17 5.02
C GLY A 40 -0.35 10.24 5.94
N HIS A 41 0.30 9.22 5.38
CA HIS A 41 1.07 8.30 6.22
C HIS A 41 2.46 8.86 6.47
N SER A 42 2.96 8.63 7.67
CA SER A 42 4.33 8.99 8.01
C SER A 42 5.24 7.83 7.61
N ILE A 43 6.01 8.02 6.55
CA ILE A 43 6.76 6.91 5.93
C ILE A 43 7.68 6.22 6.93
N GLY A 44 8.26 6.96 7.84
CA GLY A 44 9.13 6.36 8.84
C GLY A 44 8.41 5.56 9.91
N ASN A 45 7.09 5.61 9.94
CA ASN A 45 6.29 4.96 10.97
C ASN A 45 5.28 3.98 10.41
N ILE A 46 5.56 3.46 9.22
CA ILE A 46 4.67 2.47 8.60
C ILE A 46 5.51 1.31 8.08
N GLU A 47 4.82 0.19 7.90
CA GLU A 47 5.33 -0.94 7.11
C GLU A 47 4.35 -1.17 6.00
N TRP A 48 4.86 -1.46 4.80
CA TRP A 48 3.95 -1.70 3.69
C TRP A 48 4.45 -2.87 2.85
N MET A 49 3.50 -3.47 2.14
CA MET A 49 3.78 -4.61 1.30
C MET A 49 2.99 -4.48 0.01
N LEU A 50 3.65 -4.67 -1.11
CA LEU A 50 3.00 -4.66 -2.41
C LEU A 50 2.67 -6.09 -2.79
N THR A 51 1.43 -6.32 -3.19
CA THR A 51 1.00 -7.66 -3.57
C THR A 51 -0.10 -7.56 -4.61
N ARG A 52 -0.29 -8.63 -5.36
CA ARG A 52 -1.40 -8.70 -6.30
C ARG A 52 -2.61 -9.40 -5.69
N PHE A 53 -2.54 -9.81 -4.45
CA PHE A 53 -3.66 -10.44 -3.77
C PHE A 53 -4.35 -9.42 -2.89
N LYS A 54 -5.67 -9.29 -3.05
CA LYS A 54 -6.40 -8.27 -2.31
C LYS A 54 -6.92 -8.76 -0.97
N ARG A 55 -6.57 -9.97 -0.58
CA ARG A 55 -7.01 -10.52 0.70
C ARG A 55 -5.83 -10.84 1.58
N VAL A 56 -6.05 -10.65 2.86
CA VAL A 56 -5.12 -11.14 3.85
C VAL A 56 -5.44 -12.60 4.10
N ILE A 57 -4.45 -13.46 3.96
CA ILE A 57 -4.62 -14.89 4.17
C ILE A 57 -4.01 -15.23 5.52
N LYS A 58 -4.81 -15.86 6.33
CA LYS A 58 -4.35 -16.28 7.65
C LYS A 58 -4.18 -17.77 7.73
#